data_7b1939325557ab30b323d3f6be5d156b
#
_entry.id   7b1939325557ab30b323d3f6be5d156b
#
_cell.length_a   1.000
_cell.length_b   1.000
_cell.length_c   1.000
_cell.angle_alpha   90.00
_cell.angle_beta   90.00
_cell.angle_gamma   90.00
#
_symmetry.space_group_name_H-M   'P 1'
#
loop_
_entity.id
_entity.type
_entity.pdbx_description
1 polymer ?
#
loop_
_entity_poly.entity_id
_entity_poly.type
_entity_poly.pdbx_seq_one_letter_code
_entity_poly.pdbx_strand_id
1 'polypeptide(L)'
;MAAWLKSLRHKVNRKRVQRLMRLMGLTAIYRHPRTSVPAKGHKVYPYLLRNMEITRPNQVWATDITYIPMSRGFLYLVAIIDWYSRYVISWRLSNTLDADFCVAALEEALTKGKPEIFNTDQGSQFTGEAFISILKQHGIRISMDGKGSYRDNLFIERLWRTIKYEEVYLKAYQNGREARISLGNYFQFYNTERPHQSHGYRTPAEVYLPVSTVVESGTRHPLYGAGLSLNSTPVLSN
;
A
#
# COMPACT_ATOMS: atom_id res chain seq x y z
N MET A 1 17.92 -5.62 28.57
CA MET A 1 18.40 -4.63 29.57
C MET A 1 18.69 -5.26 30.94
N ALA A 2 17.71 -5.80 31.71
CA ALA A 2 17.99 -6.33 33.06
C ALA A 2 19.02 -7.49 33.07
N ALA A 3 18.96 -8.44 32.15
CA ALA A 3 19.93 -9.51 31.99
C ALA A 3 21.33 -8.96 31.62
N TRP A 4 21.39 -8.00 30.72
CA TRP A 4 22.63 -7.34 30.33
C TRP A 4 23.27 -6.56 31.49
N LEU A 5 22.49 -5.80 32.29
CA LEU A 5 22.99 -5.14 33.47
C LEU A 5 23.51 -6.14 34.53
N LYS A 6 22.88 -7.32 34.65
CA LYS A 6 23.38 -8.39 35.52
C LYS A 6 24.71 -8.97 35.01
N SER A 7 24.91 -9.13 33.70
CA SER A 7 26.20 -9.60 33.16
C SER A 7 27.33 -8.58 33.44
N LEU A 8 27.01 -7.30 33.57
CA LEU A 8 27.94 -6.26 34.05
C LEU A 8 28.04 -6.18 35.57
N ARG A 9 27.59 -7.24 36.30
CA ARG A 9 27.62 -7.38 37.77
C ARG A 9 26.77 -6.35 38.53
N HIS A 10 25.83 -5.64 37.88
CA HIS A 10 24.91 -4.75 38.59
C HIS A 10 23.79 -5.55 39.28
N LYS A 11 23.60 -5.35 40.57
CA LYS A 11 22.53 -5.99 41.35
C LYS A 11 21.19 -5.24 41.09
N VAL A 12 20.52 -5.61 40.00
CA VAL A 12 19.24 -5.01 39.58
C VAL A 12 18.18 -6.07 39.31
N ASN A 13 16.93 -5.76 39.66
CA ASN A 13 15.80 -6.57 39.27
C ASN A 13 15.02 -5.93 38.11
N ARG A 14 14.16 -6.71 37.47
CA ARG A 14 13.36 -6.26 36.31
C ARG A 14 12.51 -5.04 36.64
N LYS A 15 11.85 -5.00 37.80
CA LYS A 15 10.98 -3.90 38.22
C LYS A 15 11.74 -2.58 38.37
N ARG A 16 12.94 -2.61 38.97
CA ARG A 16 13.81 -1.44 39.12
C ARG A 16 14.23 -0.90 37.74
N VAL A 17 14.66 -1.78 36.84
CA VAL A 17 15.05 -1.39 35.47
C VAL A 17 13.88 -0.76 34.71
N GLN A 18 12.70 -1.37 34.76
CA GLN A 18 11.50 -0.80 34.14
C GLN A 18 11.14 0.59 34.69
N ARG A 19 11.22 0.76 36.01
CA ARG A 19 10.97 2.08 36.63
C ARG A 19 11.97 3.13 36.15
N LEU A 20 13.26 2.80 36.13
CA LEU A 20 14.31 3.71 35.68
C LEU A 20 14.16 4.07 34.21
N MET A 21 13.89 3.08 33.34
CA MET A 21 13.63 3.34 31.91
C MET A 21 12.46 4.28 31.73
N ARG A 22 11.35 4.11 32.47
CA ARG A 22 10.19 5.01 32.44
C ARG A 22 10.55 6.44 32.85
N LEU A 23 11.33 6.62 33.92
CA LEU A 23 11.79 7.93 34.36
C LEU A 23 12.69 8.63 33.34
N MET A 24 13.46 7.86 32.58
CA MET A 24 14.33 8.37 31.50
C MET A 24 13.58 8.56 30.18
N GLY A 25 12.26 8.31 30.11
CA GLY A 25 11.48 8.36 28.88
C GLY A 25 11.85 7.23 27.87
N LEU A 26 12.57 6.21 28.31
CA LEU A 26 12.97 5.09 27.47
C LEU A 26 11.91 4.00 27.49
N THR A 27 11.29 3.75 26.34
CA THR A 27 10.36 2.64 26.15
C THR A 27 11.00 1.60 25.22
N ALA A 28 10.79 0.31 25.55
CA ALA A 28 11.21 -0.76 24.65
C ALA A 28 10.32 -0.74 23.40
N ILE A 29 10.95 -0.79 22.23
CA ILE A 29 10.23 -0.98 20.96
C ILE A 29 9.80 -2.45 20.91
N TYR A 30 8.54 -2.70 21.22
CA TYR A 30 7.93 -4.03 21.07
C TYR A 30 6.54 -3.89 20.50
N ARG A 31 6.07 -4.92 19.85
CA ARG A 31 4.71 -4.96 19.30
C ARG A 31 3.72 -4.84 20.47
N HIS A 32 3.00 -3.72 20.52
CA HIS A 32 1.93 -3.56 21.51
C HIS A 32 0.86 -4.65 21.30
N PRO A 33 0.32 -5.24 22.40
CA PRO A 33 -0.84 -6.08 22.27
C PRO A 33 -1.98 -5.24 21.68
N ARG A 34 -2.67 -5.81 20.72
CA ARG A 34 -3.82 -5.31 19.95
C ARG A 34 -4.44 -4.04 20.51
N THR A 35 -4.25 -2.91 19.86
CA THR A 35 -4.86 -1.62 20.19
C THR A 35 -6.26 -1.47 19.58
N SER A 36 -6.63 -2.31 18.61
CA SER A 36 -7.95 -2.31 17.97
C SER A 36 -8.85 -3.34 18.66
N VAL A 37 -9.68 -2.88 19.56
CA VAL A 37 -10.83 -3.66 20.04
C VAL A 37 -11.97 -3.37 19.05
N PRO A 38 -12.53 -4.38 18.34
CA PRO A 38 -13.70 -4.15 17.49
C PRO A 38 -14.82 -3.52 18.32
N ALA A 39 -15.39 -2.42 17.86
CA ALA A 39 -16.54 -1.83 18.53
C ALA A 39 -17.67 -2.87 18.53
N LYS A 40 -18.34 -3.04 19.68
CA LYS A 40 -19.48 -3.96 19.81
C LYS A 40 -20.58 -3.52 18.82
N GLY A 41 -20.93 -4.40 17.88
CA GLY A 41 -22.01 -4.15 16.91
C GLY A 41 -21.57 -3.92 15.46
N HIS A 42 -20.28 -3.87 15.15
CA HIS A 42 -19.83 -3.80 13.75
C HIS A 42 -20.17 -5.09 13.00
N LYS A 43 -20.88 -4.93 11.89
CA LYS A 43 -21.24 -6.05 11.02
C LYS A 43 -20.02 -6.48 10.22
N VAL A 44 -19.58 -7.73 10.41
CA VAL A 44 -18.54 -8.35 9.59
C VAL A 44 -19.21 -9.01 8.40
N TYR A 45 -18.67 -8.77 7.19
CA TYR A 45 -19.16 -9.37 5.95
C TYR A 45 -18.37 -10.63 5.62
N PRO A 46 -18.99 -11.61 4.91
CA PRO A 46 -18.29 -12.82 4.53
C PRO A 46 -17.20 -12.55 3.50
N TYR A 47 -16.17 -13.40 3.49
CA TYR A 47 -15.14 -13.38 2.44
C TYR A 47 -15.70 -14.00 1.15
N LEU A 48 -15.78 -13.21 0.09
CA LEU A 48 -16.43 -13.58 -1.17
C LEU A 48 -15.44 -14.08 -2.23
N LEU A 49 -14.14 -13.96 -2.02
CA LEU A 49 -13.13 -14.14 -3.07
C LEU A 49 -12.50 -15.54 -3.08
N ARG A 50 -12.96 -16.45 -2.20
CA ARG A 50 -12.43 -17.81 -2.16
C ARG A 50 -12.71 -18.54 -3.48
N ASN A 51 -11.64 -19.00 -4.14
CA ASN A 51 -11.71 -19.69 -5.44
C ASN A 51 -12.33 -18.85 -6.58
N MET A 52 -12.41 -17.52 -6.42
CA MET A 52 -12.88 -16.65 -7.48
C MET A 52 -11.72 -16.35 -8.45
N GLU A 53 -11.94 -16.60 -9.73
CA GLU A 53 -11.03 -16.16 -10.78
C GLU A 53 -11.26 -14.68 -11.08
N ILE A 54 -10.19 -13.89 -11.06
CA ILE A 54 -10.23 -12.46 -11.36
C ILE A 54 -9.75 -12.27 -12.80
N THR A 55 -10.67 -11.95 -13.70
CA THR A 55 -10.45 -11.99 -15.15
C THR A 55 -10.47 -10.61 -15.83
N ARG A 56 -10.93 -9.57 -15.15
CA ARG A 56 -11.08 -8.23 -15.75
C ARG A 56 -10.92 -7.11 -14.73
N PRO A 57 -10.58 -5.89 -15.18
CA PRO A 57 -10.63 -4.69 -14.35
C PRO A 57 -12.02 -4.46 -13.72
N ASN A 58 -12.05 -3.82 -12.56
CA ASN A 58 -13.27 -3.49 -11.81
C ASN A 58 -14.10 -4.69 -11.34
N GLN A 59 -13.56 -5.90 -11.40
CA GLN A 59 -14.20 -7.07 -10.79
C GLN A 59 -14.04 -7.04 -9.27
N VAL A 60 -12.84 -6.77 -8.78
CA VAL A 60 -12.53 -6.64 -7.35
C VAL A 60 -11.61 -5.46 -7.11
N TRP A 61 -12.02 -4.57 -6.22
CA TRP A 61 -11.12 -3.59 -5.63
C TRP A 61 -10.80 -3.98 -4.19
N ALA A 62 -9.60 -3.63 -3.74
CA ALA A 62 -9.21 -3.81 -2.35
C ALA A 62 -8.61 -2.54 -1.76
N THR A 63 -8.74 -2.42 -0.44
CA THR A 63 -8.12 -1.34 0.33
C THR A 63 -7.48 -1.86 1.60
N ASP A 64 -6.47 -1.13 2.05
CA ASP A 64 -5.80 -1.33 3.34
C ASP A 64 -5.09 -0.04 3.75
N ILE A 65 -4.65 0.03 5.00
CA ILE A 65 -3.91 1.15 5.57
C ILE A 65 -2.51 0.70 5.94
N THR A 66 -1.51 1.52 5.56
CA THR A 66 -0.13 1.31 6.00
C THR A 66 0.45 2.56 6.66
N TYR A 67 1.55 2.38 7.38
CA TYR A 67 2.33 3.47 8.00
C TYR A 67 3.45 3.91 7.06
N ILE A 68 3.59 5.23 6.91
CA ILE A 68 4.69 5.89 6.21
C ILE A 68 5.57 6.57 7.24
N PRO A 69 6.78 6.06 7.50
CA PRO A 69 7.71 6.69 8.43
C PRO A 69 8.15 8.06 7.90
N MET A 70 8.26 9.01 8.82
CA MET A 70 8.74 10.37 8.59
C MET A 70 10.04 10.59 9.36
N SER A 71 10.75 11.65 9.11
CA SER A 71 11.90 12.07 9.96
C SER A 71 11.49 12.22 11.43
N ARG A 72 10.24 12.62 11.67
CA ARG A 72 9.62 12.67 13.01
C ARG A 72 8.20 12.08 12.91
N GLY A 73 7.98 10.96 13.62
CA GLY A 73 6.68 10.29 13.65
C GLY A 73 6.36 9.50 12.36
N PHE A 74 5.09 9.45 11.97
CA PHE A 74 4.61 8.73 10.79
C PHE A 74 3.30 9.34 10.29
N LEU A 75 2.93 8.99 9.06
CA LEU A 75 1.61 9.22 8.48
C LEU A 75 0.93 7.88 8.19
N TYR A 76 -0.39 7.90 8.10
CA TYR A 76 -1.19 6.80 7.58
C TYR A 76 -1.39 7.01 6.08
N LEU A 77 -1.26 5.94 5.33
CA LEU A 77 -1.56 5.90 3.89
C LEU A 77 -2.63 4.85 3.66
N VAL A 78 -3.75 5.25 3.09
CA VAL A 78 -4.75 4.34 2.51
C VAL A 78 -4.60 4.36 0.99
N ALA A 79 -4.78 3.21 0.35
CA ALA A 79 -4.90 3.12 -1.11
C ALA A 79 -6.01 2.15 -1.50
N ILE A 80 -6.62 2.40 -2.65
CA ILE A 80 -7.58 1.50 -3.30
C ILE A 80 -6.95 1.02 -4.60
N ILE A 81 -6.87 -0.29 -4.75
CA ILE A 81 -6.23 -0.97 -5.87
C ILE A 81 -7.23 -1.88 -6.60
N ASP A 82 -7.18 -1.90 -7.92
CA ASP A 82 -7.85 -2.92 -8.72
C ASP A 82 -7.06 -4.24 -8.68
N TRP A 83 -7.71 -5.34 -8.35
CA TRP A 83 -7.05 -6.64 -8.18
C TRP A 83 -6.59 -7.26 -9.49
N TYR A 84 -7.27 -6.98 -10.60
CA TYR A 84 -6.85 -7.51 -11.88
C TYR A 84 -5.61 -6.82 -12.42
N SER A 85 -5.67 -5.50 -12.55
CA SER A 85 -4.63 -4.68 -13.18
C SER A 85 -3.51 -4.26 -12.24
N ARG A 86 -3.72 -4.31 -10.92
CA ARG A 86 -2.85 -3.69 -9.89
C ARG A 86 -2.84 -2.16 -9.94
N TYR A 87 -3.73 -1.54 -10.70
CA TYR A 87 -3.84 -0.09 -10.83
C TYR A 87 -4.28 0.52 -9.50
N VAL A 88 -3.54 1.50 -9.01
CA VAL A 88 -3.91 2.29 -7.82
C VAL A 88 -4.89 3.36 -8.25
N ILE A 89 -6.16 3.19 -7.87
CA ILE A 89 -7.29 4.01 -8.32
C ILE A 89 -7.32 5.33 -7.55
N SER A 90 -7.14 5.25 -6.23
CA SER A 90 -7.05 6.41 -5.33
C SER A 90 -6.16 6.10 -4.14
N TRP A 91 -5.72 7.15 -3.47
CA TRP A 91 -4.94 7.07 -2.24
C TRP A 91 -5.08 8.36 -1.43
N ARG A 92 -4.89 8.26 -0.11
CA ARG A 92 -4.90 9.42 0.81
C ARG A 92 -3.86 9.26 1.90
N LEU A 93 -3.31 10.39 2.35
CA LEU A 93 -2.47 10.48 3.54
C LEU A 93 -3.23 11.18 4.67
N SER A 94 -3.06 10.68 5.89
CA SER A 94 -3.57 11.29 7.11
C SER A 94 -2.54 11.23 8.24
N ASN A 95 -2.60 12.17 9.16
CA ASN A 95 -1.87 12.15 10.43
C ASN A 95 -2.69 11.48 11.55
N THR A 96 -3.97 11.19 11.31
CA THR A 96 -4.87 10.48 12.22
C THR A 96 -5.40 9.20 11.58
N LEU A 97 -5.79 8.22 12.40
CA LEU A 97 -6.37 6.95 11.95
C LEU A 97 -7.91 6.99 11.98
N ASP A 98 -8.49 8.15 11.69
CA ASP A 98 -9.95 8.31 11.58
C ASP A 98 -10.49 7.67 10.28
N ALA A 99 -11.80 7.43 10.21
CA ALA A 99 -12.40 6.83 9.02
C ALA A 99 -12.47 7.79 7.82
N ASP A 100 -12.43 9.09 8.04
CA ASP A 100 -12.72 10.13 7.04
C ASP A 100 -11.78 10.09 5.83
N PHE A 101 -10.48 9.85 6.04
CA PHE A 101 -9.55 9.78 4.90
C PHE A 101 -9.74 8.50 4.06
N CYS A 102 -10.27 7.42 4.66
CA CYS A 102 -10.65 6.20 3.96
C CYS A 102 -11.93 6.42 3.14
N VAL A 103 -12.90 7.12 3.71
CA VAL A 103 -14.14 7.53 3.03
C VAL A 103 -13.82 8.42 1.83
N ALA A 104 -13.00 9.45 2.03
CA ALA A 104 -12.58 10.35 0.94
C ALA A 104 -11.81 9.62 -0.18
N ALA A 105 -11.01 8.60 0.16
CA ALA A 105 -10.36 7.76 -0.84
C ALA A 105 -11.37 6.91 -1.63
N LEU A 106 -12.39 6.36 -0.95
CA LEU A 106 -13.45 5.58 -1.59
C LEU A 106 -14.30 6.45 -2.52
N GLU A 107 -14.74 7.62 -2.08
CA GLU A 107 -15.51 8.57 -2.88
C GLU A 107 -14.75 8.97 -4.14
N GLU A 108 -13.47 9.34 -4.01
CA GLU A 108 -12.63 9.63 -5.17
C GLU A 108 -12.50 8.43 -6.11
N ALA A 109 -12.28 7.22 -5.58
CA ALA A 109 -12.18 6.02 -6.42
C ALA A 109 -13.47 5.80 -7.23
N LEU A 110 -14.63 5.98 -6.61
CA LEU A 110 -15.94 5.80 -7.23
C LEU A 110 -16.25 6.83 -8.33
N THR A 111 -15.57 7.97 -8.38
CA THR A 111 -15.65 8.89 -9.54
C THR A 111 -14.94 8.34 -10.78
N LYS A 112 -13.99 7.44 -10.62
CA LYS A 112 -13.16 6.88 -11.70
C LYS A 112 -13.67 5.54 -12.22
N GLY A 113 -14.52 4.85 -11.45
CA GLY A 113 -15.07 3.55 -11.80
C GLY A 113 -15.84 2.93 -10.65
N LYS A 114 -16.31 1.70 -10.85
CA LYS A 114 -17.10 0.98 -9.85
C LYS A 114 -16.74 -0.51 -9.86
N PRO A 115 -16.37 -1.13 -8.72
CA PRO A 115 -16.12 -2.57 -8.65
C PRO A 115 -17.42 -3.35 -8.46
N GLU A 116 -17.38 -4.63 -8.77
CA GLU A 116 -18.45 -5.58 -8.40
C GLU A 116 -18.34 -5.98 -6.92
N ILE A 117 -17.11 -6.18 -6.45
CA ILE A 117 -16.79 -6.54 -5.07
C ILE A 117 -15.73 -5.59 -4.53
N PHE A 118 -15.95 -5.13 -3.31
CA PHE A 118 -14.95 -4.35 -2.57
C PHE A 118 -14.46 -5.18 -1.38
N ASN A 119 -13.13 -5.44 -1.34
CA ASN A 119 -12.50 -6.26 -0.31
C ASN A 119 -11.72 -5.39 0.69
N THR A 120 -11.90 -5.62 1.98
CA THR A 120 -11.19 -4.94 3.06
C THR A 120 -10.80 -5.91 4.16
N ASP A 121 -9.96 -5.46 5.08
CA ASP A 121 -9.85 -6.13 6.38
C ASP A 121 -11.04 -5.78 7.29
N GLN A 122 -11.01 -6.28 8.53
CA GLN A 122 -12.03 -6.01 9.54
C GLN A 122 -11.69 -4.78 10.41
N GLY A 123 -10.88 -3.85 9.90
CA GLY A 123 -10.53 -2.62 10.60
C GLY A 123 -11.74 -1.72 10.87
N SER A 124 -11.70 -0.97 11.98
CA SER A 124 -12.80 -0.08 12.37
C SER A 124 -13.11 0.99 11.32
N GLN A 125 -12.11 1.42 10.54
CA GLN A 125 -12.24 2.38 9.45
C GLN A 125 -13.12 1.85 8.30
N PHE A 126 -13.07 0.55 8.04
CA PHE A 126 -13.76 -0.11 6.94
C PHE A 126 -15.07 -0.79 7.36
N THR A 127 -15.24 -1.07 8.67
CA THR A 127 -16.49 -1.63 9.22
C THR A 127 -17.46 -0.55 9.71
N GLY A 128 -17.03 0.71 9.73
CA GLY A 128 -17.84 1.87 10.12
C GLY A 128 -19.00 2.14 9.15
N GLU A 129 -20.11 2.65 9.68
CA GLU A 129 -21.33 2.91 8.88
C GLU A 129 -21.06 3.88 7.71
N ALA A 130 -20.22 4.90 7.90
CA ALA A 130 -19.89 5.88 6.85
C ALA A 130 -19.29 5.20 5.61
N PHE A 131 -18.34 4.27 5.78
CA PHE A 131 -17.71 3.54 4.68
C PHE A 131 -18.67 2.52 4.04
N ILE A 132 -19.35 1.74 4.89
CA ILE A 132 -20.26 0.66 4.46
C ILE A 132 -21.49 1.21 3.72
N SER A 133 -22.05 2.34 4.16
CA SER A 133 -23.22 2.95 3.50
C SER A 133 -22.93 3.38 2.07
N ILE A 134 -21.74 3.92 1.79
CA ILE A 134 -21.32 4.30 0.43
C ILE A 134 -21.28 3.06 -0.48
N LEU A 135 -20.65 1.98 -0.03
CA LEU A 135 -20.60 0.73 -0.81
C LEU A 135 -22.00 0.19 -1.12
N LYS A 136 -22.91 0.21 -0.12
CA LYS A 136 -24.31 -0.23 -0.29
C LYS A 136 -25.08 0.66 -1.26
N GLN A 137 -24.97 1.99 -1.12
CA GLN A 137 -25.62 2.95 -2.02
C GLN A 137 -25.24 2.76 -3.48
N HIS A 138 -23.99 2.35 -3.72
CA HIS A 138 -23.52 2.03 -5.07
C HIS A 138 -23.80 0.58 -5.48
N GLY A 139 -24.47 -0.23 -4.66
CA GLY A 139 -24.78 -1.63 -4.95
C GLY A 139 -23.55 -2.53 -5.09
N ILE A 140 -22.46 -2.20 -4.37
CA ILE A 140 -21.20 -2.94 -4.39
C ILE A 140 -21.26 -4.04 -3.34
N ARG A 141 -20.91 -5.26 -3.73
CA ARG A 141 -20.79 -6.38 -2.78
C ARG A 141 -19.58 -6.20 -1.88
N ILE A 142 -19.78 -6.40 -0.58
CA ILE A 142 -18.74 -6.21 0.43
C ILE A 142 -18.14 -7.56 0.79
N SER A 143 -16.82 -7.66 0.74
CA SER A 143 -16.03 -8.80 1.16
C SER A 143 -15.08 -8.37 2.26
N MET A 144 -14.93 -9.18 3.31
CA MET A 144 -13.98 -8.90 4.38
C MET A 144 -13.08 -10.11 4.60
N ASP A 145 -11.78 -9.83 4.74
CA ASP A 145 -10.77 -10.85 5.00
C ASP A 145 -11.08 -11.61 6.29
N GLY A 146 -10.81 -12.90 6.30
CA GLY A 146 -10.90 -13.71 7.50
C GLY A 146 -9.89 -13.24 8.55
N LYS A 147 -10.25 -13.33 9.83
CA LYS A 147 -9.36 -12.94 10.92
C LYS A 147 -8.07 -13.75 10.90
N GLY A 148 -6.95 -13.08 10.59
CA GLY A 148 -5.61 -13.69 10.49
C GLY A 148 -5.26 -14.30 9.13
N SER A 149 -6.08 -14.12 8.11
CA SER A 149 -5.83 -14.59 6.75
C SER A 149 -5.09 -13.52 5.93
N TYR A 150 -3.76 -13.50 6.06
CA TYR A 150 -2.88 -12.58 5.30
C TYR A 150 -2.91 -12.81 3.78
N ARG A 151 -3.40 -13.98 3.33
CA ARG A 151 -3.48 -14.29 1.89
C ARG A 151 -4.64 -13.60 1.19
N ASP A 152 -5.62 -13.15 1.94
CA ASP A 152 -6.87 -12.62 1.41
C ASP A 152 -6.71 -11.18 0.89
N ASN A 153 -5.59 -10.48 1.19
CA ASN A 153 -5.28 -9.14 0.69
C ASN A 153 -3.83 -9.00 0.13
N LEU A 154 -3.34 -10.09 -0.47
CA LEU A 154 -1.94 -10.22 -0.92
C LEU A 154 -1.49 -9.09 -1.87
N PHE A 155 -2.39 -8.55 -2.70
CA PHE A 155 -2.01 -7.58 -3.73
C PHE A 155 -1.74 -6.20 -3.15
N ILE A 156 -2.49 -5.78 -2.15
CA ILE A 156 -2.23 -4.50 -1.49
C ILE A 156 -1.02 -4.60 -0.55
N GLU A 157 -0.81 -5.76 0.08
CA GLU A 157 0.42 -5.99 0.86
C GLU A 157 1.68 -5.93 -0.02
N ARG A 158 1.61 -6.46 -1.24
CA ARG A 158 2.69 -6.33 -2.24
C ARG A 158 2.88 -4.88 -2.67
N LEU A 159 1.81 -4.11 -2.84
CA LEU A 159 1.88 -2.67 -3.10
C LEU A 159 2.62 -1.97 -1.97
N TRP A 160 2.28 -2.25 -0.71
CA TRP A 160 2.96 -1.67 0.45
C TRP A 160 4.45 -1.99 0.49
N ARG A 161 4.81 -3.23 0.21
CA ARG A 161 6.21 -3.62 0.10
C ARG A 161 6.91 -2.83 -1.00
N THR A 162 6.33 -2.77 -2.17
CA THR A 162 6.89 -2.06 -3.33
C THR A 162 7.11 -0.58 -3.03
N ILE A 163 6.10 0.12 -2.54
CA ILE A 163 6.19 1.55 -2.17
C ILE A 163 7.25 1.77 -1.08
N LYS A 164 7.29 0.93 -0.06
CA LYS A 164 8.24 1.09 1.04
C LYS A 164 9.68 0.94 0.59
N TYR A 165 9.98 -0.03 -0.26
CA TYR A 165 11.35 -0.30 -0.71
C TYR A 165 11.79 0.57 -1.89
N GLU A 166 10.89 0.96 -2.77
CA GLU A 166 11.24 1.73 -3.96
C GLU A 166 11.12 3.25 -3.76
N GLU A 167 10.42 3.71 -2.72
CA GLU A 167 10.17 5.14 -2.48
C GLU A 167 10.45 5.55 -1.04
N VAL A 168 9.72 4.98 -0.07
CA VAL A 168 9.66 5.50 1.30
C VAL A 168 10.98 5.35 2.04
N TYR A 169 11.62 4.18 1.98
CA TYR A 169 12.88 3.91 2.67
C TYR A 169 14.09 4.57 2.02
N LEU A 170 13.95 5.02 0.78
CA LEU A 170 14.98 5.76 0.06
C LEU A 170 14.94 7.27 0.38
N LYS A 171 13.86 7.74 0.97
CA LYS A 171 13.60 9.15 1.25
C LYS A 171 13.23 9.36 2.71
N ALA A 172 13.84 10.32 3.37
CA ALA A 172 13.51 10.71 4.74
C ALA A 172 12.59 11.94 4.71
N TYR A 173 11.30 11.76 4.46
CA TYR A 173 10.32 12.85 4.38
C TYR A 173 10.36 13.73 5.62
N GLN A 174 10.56 15.05 5.45
CA GLN A 174 10.64 16.01 6.54
C GLN A 174 9.26 16.46 7.03
N ASN A 175 8.27 16.46 6.13
CA ASN A 175 6.90 16.89 6.42
C ASN A 175 5.87 16.21 5.51
N GLY A 176 4.58 16.32 5.90
CA GLY A 176 3.49 15.66 5.18
C GLY A 176 3.26 16.20 3.77
N ARG A 177 3.64 17.46 3.48
CA ARG A 177 3.55 18.03 2.13
C ARG A 177 4.55 17.36 1.19
N GLU A 178 5.79 17.20 1.64
CA GLU A 178 6.83 16.50 0.90
C GLU A 178 6.44 15.04 0.63
N ALA A 179 5.99 14.32 1.67
CA ALA A 179 5.49 12.95 1.52
C ALA A 179 4.35 12.85 0.50
N ARG A 180 3.41 13.79 0.52
CA ARG A 180 2.27 13.81 -0.43
C ARG A 180 2.73 14.02 -1.86
N ILE A 181 3.62 14.95 -2.12
CA ILE A 181 4.14 15.22 -3.48
C ILE A 181 4.94 14.01 -3.97
N SER A 182 5.83 13.48 -3.14
CA SER A 182 6.70 12.36 -3.51
C SER A 182 5.92 11.09 -3.79
N LEU A 183 4.98 10.73 -2.91
CA LEU A 183 4.09 9.58 -3.12
C LEU A 183 3.16 9.78 -4.31
N GLY A 184 2.70 11.01 -4.59
CA GLY A 184 1.91 11.32 -5.78
C GLY A 184 2.67 11.01 -7.07
N ASN A 185 3.91 11.47 -7.17
CA ASN A 185 4.80 11.18 -8.30
C ASN A 185 5.07 9.67 -8.40
N TYR A 186 5.29 9.00 -7.25
CA TYR A 186 5.52 7.57 -7.23
C TYR A 186 4.30 6.77 -7.69
N PHE A 187 3.08 7.11 -7.26
CA PHE A 187 1.87 6.41 -7.71
C PHE A 187 1.59 6.64 -9.20
N GLN A 188 1.91 7.82 -9.72
CA GLN A 188 1.87 8.06 -11.16
C GLN A 188 2.85 7.14 -11.88
N PHE A 189 4.12 7.14 -11.50
CA PHE A 189 5.15 6.23 -12.05
C PHE A 189 4.70 4.76 -11.93
N TYR A 190 4.23 4.34 -10.76
CA TYR A 190 3.76 2.97 -10.52
C TYR A 190 2.66 2.55 -11.49
N ASN A 191 1.69 3.45 -11.74
CA ASN A 191 0.57 3.16 -12.62
C ASN A 191 0.94 3.19 -14.11
N THR A 192 1.78 4.16 -14.54
CA THR A 192 1.94 4.48 -15.97
C THR A 192 3.28 4.08 -16.56
N GLU A 193 4.29 3.82 -15.75
CA GLU A 193 5.66 3.59 -16.22
C GLU A 193 6.28 2.30 -15.69
N ARG A 194 5.91 1.88 -14.46
CA ARG A 194 6.49 0.72 -13.80
C ARG A 194 6.01 -0.60 -14.43
N PRO A 195 6.90 -1.42 -15.04
CA PRO A 195 6.49 -2.70 -15.63
C PRO A 195 6.14 -3.74 -14.56
N HIS A 196 5.11 -4.51 -14.78
CA HIS A 196 4.67 -5.59 -13.90
C HIS A 196 4.86 -6.96 -14.55
N GLN A 197 5.70 -7.80 -13.96
CA GLN A 197 5.99 -9.14 -14.48
C GLN A 197 4.72 -9.99 -14.64
N SER A 198 3.77 -9.90 -13.69
CA SER A 198 2.50 -10.63 -13.76
C SER A 198 1.60 -10.24 -14.94
N HIS A 199 1.89 -9.12 -15.59
CA HIS A 199 1.16 -8.60 -16.74
C HIS A 199 1.99 -8.64 -18.04
N GLY A 200 3.01 -9.50 -18.09
CA GLY A 200 3.92 -9.55 -19.24
C GLY A 200 4.68 -8.23 -19.42
N TYR A 201 5.08 -7.62 -18.32
CA TYR A 201 5.80 -6.33 -18.27
C TYR A 201 4.98 -5.11 -18.75
N ARG A 202 3.68 -5.24 -18.92
CA ARG A 202 2.81 -4.07 -19.11
C ARG A 202 2.66 -3.31 -17.79
N THR A 203 2.34 -2.02 -17.89
CA THR A 203 2.03 -1.18 -16.74
C THR A 203 0.61 -1.44 -16.23
N PRO A 204 0.30 -1.12 -14.96
CA PRO A 204 -1.08 -1.19 -14.45
C PRO A 204 -2.09 -0.40 -15.30
N ALA A 205 -1.70 0.78 -15.81
CA ALA A 205 -2.56 1.61 -16.64
C ALA A 205 -2.90 0.95 -17.98
N GLU A 206 -1.91 0.31 -18.64
CA GLU A 206 -2.15 -0.42 -19.90
C GLU A 206 -3.08 -1.63 -19.73
N VAL A 207 -3.22 -2.15 -18.50
CA VAL A 207 -4.12 -3.27 -18.20
C VAL A 207 -5.49 -2.78 -17.72
N TYR A 208 -5.54 -1.65 -17.02
CA TYR A 208 -6.77 -1.11 -16.42
C TYR A 208 -7.60 -0.30 -17.41
N LEU A 209 -6.95 0.57 -18.20
CA LEU A 209 -7.62 1.47 -19.13
C LEU A 209 -7.90 0.77 -20.47
N PRO A 210 -9.04 1.00 -21.10
CA PRO A 210 -9.31 0.47 -22.43
C PRO A 210 -8.30 1.04 -23.44
N VAL A 211 -7.91 0.23 -24.42
CA VAL A 211 -6.87 0.52 -25.43
C VAL A 211 -7.04 1.86 -26.15
N SER A 212 -8.25 2.41 -26.22
CA SER A 212 -8.55 3.68 -26.88
C SER A 212 -8.08 4.94 -26.14
N THR A 213 -7.74 4.85 -24.85
CA THR A 213 -7.31 6.01 -24.04
C THR A 213 -5.78 6.16 -23.91
N VAL A 214 -5.00 5.21 -24.39
CA VAL A 214 -3.53 5.19 -24.20
C VAL A 214 -2.78 5.96 -25.33
N VAL A 215 -3.45 6.37 -26.39
CA VAL A 215 -2.79 6.86 -27.62
C VAL A 215 -2.36 8.34 -27.54
N GLU A 216 -2.82 9.13 -26.57
CA GLU A 216 -2.55 10.58 -26.55
C GLU A 216 -1.46 11.09 -25.59
N SER A 217 -0.79 10.23 -24.79
CA SER A 217 0.26 10.68 -23.86
C SER A 217 1.66 10.12 -24.12
N GLY A 218 1.93 9.62 -25.30
CA GLY A 218 3.16 8.87 -25.60
C GLY A 218 4.18 9.63 -26.40
N THR A 219 4.96 10.52 -25.81
CA THR A 219 6.35 10.72 -26.25
C THR A 219 7.18 9.56 -25.70
N ARG A 220 7.34 8.52 -26.52
CA ARG A 220 8.32 7.46 -26.24
C ARG A 220 9.72 8.09 -26.34
N HIS A 221 10.41 8.23 -25.24
CA HIS A 221 11.86 8.41 -25.25
C HIS A 221 12.52 7.10 -25.67
N PRO A 222 13.28 7.07 -26.76
CA PRO A 222 14.01 5.88 -27.17
C PRO A 222 15.35 5.82 -26.41
N LEU A 223 15.35 5.17 -25.27
CA LEU A 223 16.60 4.79 -24.60
C LEU A 223 16.56 3.28 -24.33
N TYR A 224 16.90 2.51 -25.35
CA TYR A 224 17.57 1.21 -25.26
C TYR A 224 17.54 0.59 -26.66
N GLY A 225 18.60 0.81 -27.42
CA GLY A 225 18.77 0.18 -28.75
C GLY A 225 19.93 0.74 -29.52
N ALA A 226 21.15 0.68 -28.99
CA ALA A 226 22.35 0.78 -29.79
C ALA A 226 23.14 -0.53 -29.61
N GLY A 227 22.83 -1.51 -30.45
CA GLY A 227 23.67 -2.68 -30.66
C GLY A 227 25.05 -2.24 -31.17
N LEU A 228 26.09 -2.67 -30.46
CA LEU A 228 27.46 -2.58 -30.91
C LEU A 228 27.63 -3.51 -32.14
N SER A 229 27.64 -2.93 -33.31
CA SER A 229 28.13 -3.55 -34.53
C SER A 229 29.67 -3.59 -34.47
N LEU A 230 30.24 -4.76 -34.32
CA LEU A 230 31.66 -5.03 -34.51
C LEU A 230 31.95 -4.90 -35.98
N ASN A 231 32.55 -3.80 -36.41
CA ASN A 231 33.10 -3.65 -37.75
C ASN A 231 34.50 -4.23 -37.81
N SER A 232 34.64 -5.13 -38.73
CA SER A 232 35.82 -5.77 -39.26
C SER A 232 36.97 -4.81 -39.58
N THR A 233 38.17 -5.19 -39.16
CA THR A 233 39.46 -4.63 -39.51
C THR A 233 39.74 -4.78 -41.01
N PRO A 234 40.30 -3.79 -41.72
CA PRO A 234 40.86 -4.00 -43.06
C PRO A 234 42.29 -4.55 -42.98
N VAL A 235 42.52 -5.59 -43.74
CA VAL A 235 43.82 -6.15 -44.03
C VAL A 235 44.61 -5.17 -44.92
N LEU A 236 45.78 -4.75 -44.49
CA LEU A 236 46.77 -4.10 -45.33
C LEU A 236 47.69 -5.17 -45.97
N SER A 237 47.62 -5.26 -47.25
CA SER A 237 48.65 -5.96 -48.13
C SER A 237 49.70 -4.97 -48.54
N ASN A 238 50.94 -5.45 -48.45
CA ASN A 238 52.26 -4.96 -48.84
C ASN A 238 53.05 -4.16 -47.84
#